data_c911ad165c594c40dd4c87f18a2c7c52
#
_entry.id   c911ad165c594c40dd4c87f18a2c7c52
#
_cell.length_a   1.000
_cell.length_b   1.000
_cell.length_c   1.000
_cell.angle_alpha   90.00
_cell.angle_beta   90.00
_cell.angle_gamma   90.00
#
_symmetry.space_group_name_H-M   'P 1'
#
loop_
_entity.id
_entity.type
_entity.pdbx_description
1 polymer ?
#
loop_
_entity_poly.entity_id
_entity_poly.type
_entity_poly.pdbx_seq_one_letter_code
_entity_poly.pdbx_strand_id
1 'polypeptide(L)'
;MLVPDASCLVEALIDGPLRREALHRLSADRDQVVPHILDVEVLGVILGLGRRGLLDETSARRALVDLDEWPCERVPHGPFLERAWELRHNVRGWDAMYVSLAEVLDA
;
A
#
# COMPACT_ATOMS: atom_id res chain seq x y z
N MET A 1 -2.97 -4.64 14.93
CA MET A 1 -3.09 -3.54 13.96
C MET A 1 -1.92 -3.57 13.00
N LEU A 2 -2.18 -3.43 11.72
CA LEU A 2 -1.18 -3.55 10.66
C LEU A 2 -1.24 -2.33 9.73
N VAL A 3 -0.07 -1.82 9.34
CA VAL A 3 0.05 -0.77 8.32
C VAL A 3 0.80 -1.37 7.14
N PRO A 4 0.10 -1.99 6.18
CA PRO A 4 0.75 -2.57 5.00
C PRO A 4 1.24 -1.47 4.08
N ASP A 5 2.37 -1.70 3.42
CA ASP A 5 2.88 -0.79 2.39
C ASP A 5 2.35 -1.17 1.00
N ALA A 6 2.59 -0.29 0.03
CA ALA A 6 2.08 -0.48 -1.32
C ALA A 6 2.68 -1.72 -1.99
N SER A 7 3.95 -2.04 -1.76
CA SER A 7 4.58 -3.20 -2.41
C SER A 7 3.97 -4.52 -1.95
N CYS A 8 3.70 -4.66 -0.66
CA CYS A 8 3.04 -5.85 -0.13
C CYS A 8 1.64 -6.02 -0.72
N LEU A 9 0.90 -4.91 -0.83
CA LEU A 9 -0.45 -4.94 -1.37
C LEU A 9 -0.45 -5.27 -2.86
N VAL A 10 0.49 -4.72 -3.64
CA VAL A 10 0.64 -5.06 -5.06
C VAL A 10 0.87 -6.57 -5.23
N GLU A 11 1.77 -7.16 -4.44
CA GLU A 11 2.03 -8.59 -4.47
C GLU A 11 0.77 -9.42 -4.18
N ALA A 12 -0.07 -8.95 -3.28
CA ALA A 12 -1.34 -9.62 -2.94
C ALA A 12 -2.41 -9.48 -4.03
N LEU A 13 -2.43 -8.34 -4.73
CA LEU A 13 -3.46 -8.02 -5.73
C LEU A 13 -3.17 -8.61 -7.11
N ILE A 14 -1.91 -8.88 -7.43
CA ILE A 14 -1.47 -9.34 -8.74
C ILE A 14 -1.13 -10.82 -8.67
N ASP A 15 -1.54 -11.58 -9.68
CA ASP A 15 -1.21 -12.99 -9.78
C ASP A 15 0.28 -13.14 -10.11
N GLY A 16 1.04 -13.71 -9.19
CA GLY A 16 2.47 -13.87 -9.33
C GLY A 16 3.06 -14.73 -8.21
N PRO A 17 4.39 -14.97 -8.23
CA PRO A 17 5.04 -15.92 -7.32
C PRO A 17 4.99 -15.49 -5.84
N LEU A 18 4.83 -14.19 -5.57
CA LEU A 18 4.83 -13.66 -4.21
C LEU A 18 3.42 -13.49 -3.61
N ARG A 19 2.38 -13.76 -4.40
CA ARG A 19 1.00 -13.49 -4.00
C ARG A 19 0.59 -14.28 -2.75
N ARG A 20 0.88 -15.56 -2.72
CA ARG A 20 0.50 -16.42 -1.59
C ARG A 20 1.10 -15.95 -0.28
N GLU A 21 2.38 -15.63 -0.29
CA GLU A 21 3.08 -15.14 0.90
C GLU A 21 2.56 -13.78 1.35
N ALA A 22 2.32 -12.86 0.40
CA ALA A 22 1.74 -11.55 0.70
C ALA A 22 0.36 -11.68 1.32
N LEU A 23 -0.52 -12.51 0.76
CA LEU A 23 -1.85 -12.75 1.32
C LEU A 23 -1.76 -13.37 2.70
N HIS A 24 -0.82 -14.28 2.94
CA HIS A 24 -0.60 -14.88 4.24
C HIS A 24 -0.20 -13.81 5.28
N ARG A 25 0.75 -12.95 4.94
CA ARG A 25 1.18 -11.85 5.83
C ARG A 25 0.03 -10.89 6.14
N LEU A 26 -0.75 -10.53 5.13
CA LEU A 26 -1.87 -9.60 5.30
C LEU A 26 -3.04 -10.22 6.07
N SER A 27 -3.20 -11.53 6.02
CA SER A 27 -4.25 -12.22 6.77
C SER A 27 -3.94 -12.38 8.25
N ALA A 28 -2.69 -12.16 8.66
CA ALA A 28 -2.27 -12.28 10.05
C ALA A 28 -2.96 -11.29 10.98
N ASP A 29 -3.34 -10.12 10.44
CA ASP A 29 -4.09 -9.12 11.18
C ASP A 29 -5.06 -8.43 10.24
N ARG A 30 -6.36 -8.53 10.54
CA ARG A 30 -7.43 -7.93 9.72
C ARG A 30 -7.66 -6.47 10.05
N ASP A 31 -7.12 -5.98 11.15
CA ASP A 31 -7.22 -4.58 11.53
C ASP A 31 -6.10 -3.80 10.83
N GLN A 32 -6.42 -3.30 9.63
CA GLN A 32 -5.45 -2.65 8.76
C GLN A 32 -5.81 -1.18 8.57
N VAL A 33 -4.79 -0.32 8.65
CA VAL A 33 -4.90 1.12 8.44
C VAL A 33 -3.83 1.55 7.46
N VAL A 34 -4.20 2.36 6.49
CA VAL A 34 -3.28 2.81 5.43
C VAL A 34 -3.44 4.31 5.19
N PRO A 35 -2.36 5.00 4.78
CA PRO A 35 -2.50 6.39 4.33
C PRO A 35 -3.17 6.43 2.95
N HIS A 36 -3.85 7.54 2.63
CA HIS A 36 -4.51 7.72 1.33
C HIS A 36 -3.56 7.49 0.15
N ILE A 37 -2.29 7.82 0.31
CA ILE A 37 -1.31 7.68 -0.79
C ILE A 37 -1.11 6.24 -1.25
N LEU A 38 -1.47 5.26 -0.42
CA LEU A 38 -1.34 3.86 -0.81
C LEU A 38 -2.04 3.59 -2.15
N ASP A 39 -3.26 4.08 -2.32
CA ASP A 39 -4.03 3.85 -3.55
C ASP A 39 -3.30 4.41 -4.78
N VAL A 40 -2.71 5.60 -4.65
CA VAL A 40 -1.98 6.25 -5.72
C VAL A 40 -0.69 5.49 -6.05
N GLU A 41 0.02 5.04 -5.04
CA GLU A 41 1.24 4.26 -5.25
C GLU A 41 0.95 2.92 -5.93
N VAL A 42 -0.08 2.21 -5.48
CA VAL A 42 -0.49 0.94 -6.10
C VAL A 42 -0.92 1.17 -7.55
N LEU A 43 -1.73 2.20 -7.81
CA LEU A 43 -2.12 2.56 -9.17
C LEU A 43 -0.90 2.82 -10.04
N GLY A 44 0.10 3.54 -9.52
CA GLY A 44 1.34 3.82 -10.24
C GLY A 44 2.09 2.56 -10.66
N VAL A 45 2.17 1.57 -9.77
CA VAL A 45 2.82 0.30 -10.06
C VAL A 45 2.04 -0.47 -11.15
N ILE A 46 0.72 -0.53 -11.02
CA ILE A 46 -0.15 -1.22 -12.00
C ILE A 46 -0.04 -0.58 -13.37
N LEU A 47 -0.05 0.76 -13.45
CA LEU A 47 0.15 1.48 -14.70
C LEU A 47 1.50 1.15 -15.33
N GLY A 48 2.57 1.11 -14.53
CA GLY A 48 3.90 0.78 -15.00
C GLY A 48 3.99 -0.64 -15.56
N LEU A 49 3.39 -1.61 -14.87
CA LEU A 49 3.34 -3.00 -15.33
C LEU A 49 2.57 -3.11 -16.64
N GLY A 50 1.45 -2.41 -16.77
CA GLY A 50 0.66 -2.39 -18.00
C GLY A 50 1.45 -1.83 -19.19
N ARG A 51 2.16 -0.72 -18.98
CA ARG A 51 2.97 -0.09 -20.02
C ARG A 51 4.11 -1.01 -20.53
N ARG A 52 4.66 -1.82 -19.63
CA ARG A 52 5.72 -2.76 -19.97
C ARG A 52 5.20 -4.09 -20.53
N GLY A 53 3.90 -4.23 -20.69
CA GLY A 53 3.27 -5.47 -21.17
C GLY A 53 3.35 -6.63 -20.20
N LEU A 54 3.62 -6.37 -18.92
CA LEU A 54 3.74 -7.41 -17.88
C LEU A 54 2.42 -7.72 -17.19
N LEU A 55 1.40 -6.92 -17.43
CA LEU A 55 0.07 -7.10 -16.86
C LEU A 55 -0.97 -6.72 -17.92
N ASP A 56 -1.89 -7.63 -18.22
CA ASP A 56 -2.96 -7.35 -19.17
C ASP A 56 -4.06 -6.47 -18.58
N GLU A 57 -4.91 -5.90 -19.44
CA GLU A 57 -5.94 -4.97 -19.02
C GLU A 57 -6.95 -5.59 -18.07
N THR A 58 -7.35 -6.83 -18.30
CA THR A 58 -8.33 -7.52 -17.45
C THR A 58 -7.78 -7.72 -16.04
N SER A 59 -6.53 -8.17 -15.94
CA SER A 59 -5.86 -8.37 -14.65
C SER A 59 -5.63 -7.03 -13.93
N ALA A 60 -5.27 -5.98 -14.67
CA ALA A 60 -5.08 -4.65 -14.11
C ALA A 60 -6.39 -4.10 -13.52
N ARG A 61 -7.49 -4.19 -14.27
CA ARG A 61 -8.80 -3.74 -13.79
C ARG A 61 -9.25 -4.51 -12.55
N ARG A 62 -9.03 -5.82 -12.53
CA ARG A 62 -9.35 -6.65 -11.37
C ARG A 62 -8.56 -6.22 -10.14
N ALA A 63 -7.27 -5.98 -10.30
CA ALA A 63 -6.43 -5.52 -9.20
C ALA A 63 -6.91 -4.18 -8.64
N LEU A 64 -7.34 -3.25 -9.50
CA LEU A 64 -7.86 -1.96 -9.06
C LEU A 64 -9.20 -2.08 -8.33
N VAL A 65 -10.07 -2.98 -8.76
CA VAL A 65 -11.33 -3.25 -8.06
C VAL A 65 -11.04 -3.85 -6.68
N ASP A 66 -10.13 -4.81 -6.61
CA ASP A 66 -9.76 -5.45 -5.36
C ASP A 66 -9.09 -4.46 -4.40
N LEU A 67 -8.32 -3.51 -4.93
CA LEU A 67 -7.73 -2.43 -4.14
C LEU A 67 -8.83 -1.54 -3.52
N ASP A 68 -9.79 -1.12 -4.34
CA ASP A 68 -10.89 -0.27 -3.89
C ASP A 68 -11.70 -0.97 -2.78
N GLU A 69 -11.89 -2.27 -2.91
CA GLU A 69 -12.63 -3.10 -1.97
C GLU A 69 -11.79 -3.66 -0.83
N TRP A 70 -10.48 -3.37 -0.80
CA TRP A 70 -9.59 -3.91 0.22
C TRP A 70 -10.06 -3.48 1.62
N PRO A 71 -10.22 -4.44 2.55
CA PRO A 71 -10.75 -4.14 3.89
C PRO A 71 -9.68 -3.48 4.77
N CYS A 72 -9.63 -2.17 4.73
CA CYS A 72 -8.73 -1.35 5.54
C CYS A 72 -9.34 0.01 5.77
N GLU A 73 -8.87 0.70 6.81
CA GLU A 73 -9.21 2.10 7.02
C GLU A 73 -8.18 2.98 6.30
N ARG A 74 -8.64 3.88 5.45
CA ARG A 74 -7.79 4.86 4.76
C ARG A 74 -7.82 6.18 5.53
N VAL A 75 -6.64 6.71 5.83
CA VAL A 75 -6.52 7.93 6.63
C VAL A 75 -5.84 9.06 5.86
N PRO A 76 -6.23 10.32 6.12
CA PRO A 76 -5.64 11.47 5.43
C PRO A 76 -4.23 11.76 5.90
N HIS A 77 -3.45 12.46 5.06
CA HIS A 77 -2.04 12.77 5.34
C HIS A 77 -1.84 13.93 6.31
N GLY A 78 -2.79 14.84 6.39
CA GLY A 78 -2.66 16.08 7.15
C GLY A 78 -2.06 15.91 8.55
N PRO A 79 -2.61 15.00 9.38
CA PRO A 79 -2.11 14.81 10.74
C PRO A 79 -0.67 14.32 10.85
N PHE A 80 -0.08 13.82 9.74
CA PHE A 80 1.23 13.18 9.74
C PHE A 80 2.32 14.02 9.06
N LEU A 81 1.96 15.17 8.50
CA LEU A 81 2.91 15.98 7.71
C LEU A 81 4.08 16.50 8.53
N GLU A 82 3.83 16.95 9.75
CA GLU A 82 4.88 17.46 10.63
C GLU A 82 5.89 16.36 10.99
N ARG A 83 5.37 15.17 11.36
CA ARG A 83 6.24 14.04 11.69
C ARG A 83 7.02 13.56 10.47
N ALA A 84 6.39 13.54 9.30
CA ALA A 84 7.05 13.19 8.05
C ALA A 84 8.22 14.15 7.77
N TRP A 85 8.04 15.44 8.01
CA TRP A 85 9.11 16.42 7.87
C TRP A 85 10.27 16.13 8.84
N GLU A 86 9.97 15.79 10.10
CA GLU A 86 11.00 15.43 11.08
C GLU A 86 11.80 14.20 10.66
N LEU A 87 11.17 13.27 9.94
CA LEU A 87 11.81 12.02 9.47
C LEU A 87 12.61 12.19 8.17
N ARG A 88 12.59 13.35 7.53
CA ARG A 88 13.10 13.57 6.18
C ARG A 88 14.55 13.13 5.92
N HIS A 89 15.39 13.12 6.94
CA HIS A 89 16.80 12.73 6.80
C HIS A 89 17.00 11.21 6.88
N ASN A 90 16.03 10.49 7.42
CA ASN A 90 16.13 9.06 7.68
C ASN A 90 15.17 8.21 6.86
N VAL A 91 14.09 8.83 6.35
CA VAL A 91 13.04 8.13 5.60
C VAL A 91 12.80 8.87 4.30
N ARG A 92 12.74 8.14 3.18
CA ARG A 92 12.62 8.74 1.84
C ARG A 92 11.17 8.94 1.44
N GLY A 93 10.89 10.10 0.86
CA GLY A 93 9.65 10.39 0.15
C GLY A 93 8.39 10.00 0.92
N TRP A 94 7.54 9.27 0.24
CA TRP A 94 6.23 8.88 0.76
C TRP A 94 6.30 7.85 1.88
N ASP A 95 7.42 7.16 2.07
CA ASP A 95 7.58 6.18 3.13
C ASP A 95 7.36 6.81 4.51
N ALA A 96 7.64 8.10 4.63
CA ALA A 96 7.40 8.84 5.86
C ALA A 96 5.93 8.83 6.29
N MET A 97 4.99 8.73 5.35
CA MET A 97 3.56 8.62 5.67
C MET A 97 3.26 7.31 6.40
N TYR A 98 3.83 6.21 5.92
CA TYR A 98 3.64 4.88 6.54
C TYR A 98 4.30 4.81 7.90
N VAL A 99 5.53 5.32 8.01
CA VAL A 99 6.27 5.31 9.28
C VAL A 99 5.54 6.17 10.32
N SER A 100 5.11 7.36 9.96
CA SER A 100 4.39 8.26 10.86
C SER A 100 3.09 7.65 11.35
N LEU A 101 2.34 7.02 10.43
CA LEU A 101 1.10 6.35 10.79
C LEU A 101 1.35 5.17 11.73
N ALA A 102 2.35 4.35 11.43
CA ALA A 102 2.70 3.20 12.27
C ALA A 102 3.11 3.64 13.67
N GLU A 103 3.87 4.74 13.79
CA GLU A 103 4.25 5.30 15.11
C GLU A 103 3.03 5.70 15.93
N VAL A 104 2.08 6.41 15.31
CA VAL A 104 0.86 6.88 16.00
C VAL A 104 0.01 5.71 16.48
N LEU A 105 -0.06 4.66 15.69
CA LEU A 105 -0.87 3.47 15.99
C LEU A 105 -0.13 2.43 16.82
N ASP A 106 1.15 2.65 17.09
CA ASP A 106 2.02 1.69 17.77
C ASP A 106 2.02 0.32 17.04
N ALA A 107 2.10 0.41 15.72
CA ALA A 107 2.02 -0.76 14.85
C ALA A 107 3.41 -1.17 14.31
#